data_2a727dc9162a8eea223bf3eb94a778ab
#
_entry.id   2a727dc9162a8eea223bf3eb94a778ab
#
_cell.length_a   1.000
_cell.length_b   1.000
_cell.length_c   1.000
_cell.angle_alpha   90.00
_cell.angle_beta   90.00
_cell.angle_gamma   90.00
#
_symmetry.space_group_name_H-M   'P 1'
#
loop_
_entity.id
_entity.type
_entity.pdbx_description
1 polymer ?
#
loop_
_entity_poly.entity_id
_entity_poly.type
_entity_poly.pdbx_seq_one_letter_code
_entity_poly.pdbx_strand_id
1 'polypeptide(L)'
;MNLIETVFDFKALSMQQQSYFFEKIYQFDQKVFPNSSLEEFKAFVYDPDAIAVMVIQYHDRDQVVGQNVIPFILIHYNEQPMHVVNSRAGFLSEYQKQNLTIPSAVKAMLNRRLKNPFIPLWFVISINQPKIYSLFASRSKNFYPRVGKIMPKEYHEVLQLMAARYPEIQKRSEGVYVHETHSPARSFEQLMHLRIPQDVHSNFFLQHAPDYFDGWGIMCICKLDGKTLSETALNLALNRKVD
;
A
#
# COMPACT_ATOMS: atom_id res chain seq x y z
N MET A 1 19.46 14.05 -6.41
CA MET A 1 20.03 12.75 -6.01
C MET A 1 19.33 11.69 -6.86
N ASN A 2 20.06 10.96 -7.70
CA ASN A 2 19.47 9.91 -8.54
C ASN A 2 19.63 8.57 -7.83
N LEU A 3 18.53 8.03 -7.31
CA LEU A 3 18.53 6.68 -6.76
C LEU A 3 18.45 5.66 -7.90
N ILE A 4 19.15 4.55 -7.73
CA ILE A 4 19.08 3.41 -8.65
C ILE A 4 17.97 2.48 -8.15
N GLU A 5 17.04 2.12 -9.04
CA GLU A 5 15.96 1.17 -8.75
C GLU A 5 16.36 -0.23 -9.23
N THR A 6 16.24 -1.22 -8.35
CA THR A 6 16.33 -2.64 -8.69
C THR A 6 14.99 -3.31 -8.42
N VAL A 7 14.57 -4.20 -9.33
CA VAL A 7 13.26 -4.87 -9.26
C VAL A 7 13.44 -6.36 -9.52
N PHE A 8 12.89 -7.20 -8.65
CA PHE A 8 12.85 -8.65 -8.87
C PHE A 8 11.55 -9.26 -8.32
N ASP A 9 11.16 -10.39 -8.89
CA ASP A 9 10.06 -11.21 -8.35
C ASP A 9 10.65 -12.23 -7.38
N PHE A 10 10.36 -12.05 -6.09
CA PHE A 10 10.85 -12.91 -5.02
C PHE A 10 10.39 -14.37 -5.21
N LYS A 11 9.16 -14.60 -5.69
CA LYS A 11 8.63 -15.96 -5.92
C LYS A 11 9.29 -16.67 -7.11
N ALA A 12 9.92 -15.93 -8.03
CA ALA A 12 10.65 -16.51 -9.14
C ALA A 12 12.07 -16.97 -8.77
N LEU A 13 12.55 -16.65 -7.57
CA LEU A 13 13.86 -17.05 -7.07
C LEU A 13 13.86 -18.52 -6.62
N SER A 14 15.02 -19.19 -6.68
CA SER A 14 15.22 -20.49 -6.05
C SER A 14 15.04 -20.41 -4.53
N MET A 15 14.71 -21.52 -3.86
CA MET A 15 14.53 -21.55 -2.39
C MET A 15 15.76 -20.99 -1.64
N GLN A 16 16.96 -21.31 -2.10
CA GLN A 16 18.20 -20.79 -1.49
C GLN A 16 18.32 -19.27 -1.67
N GLN A 17 17.97 -18.75 -2.84
CA GLN A 17 17.94 -17.31 -3.10
C GLN A 17 16.84 -16.62 -2.29
N GLN A 18 15.64 -17.22 -2.20
CA GLN A 18 14.56 -16.67 -1.37
C GLN A 18 15.00 -16.53 0.09
N SER A 19 15.62 -17.56 0.67
CA SER A 19 16.13 -17.49 2.05
C SER A 19 17.13 -16.35 2.23
N TYR A 20 18.11 -16.24 1.33
CA TYR A 20 19.13 -15.20 1.38
C TYR A 20 18.56 -13.78 1.22
N PHE A 21 17.67 -13.60 0.24
CA PHE A 21 17.06 -12.29 0.00
C PHE A 21 16.04 -11.92 1.08
N PHE A 22 15.31 -12.90 1.64
CA PHE A 22 14.38 -12.66 2.74
C PHE A 22 15.05 -11.98 3.92
N GLU A 23 16.19 -12.47 4.36
CA GLU A 23 16.95 -11.85 5.44
C GLU A 23 17.30 -10.40 5.14
N LYS A 24 17.75 -10.11 3.91
CA LYS A 24 18.12 -8.74 3.50
C LYS A 24 16.94 -7.78 3.47
N ILE A 25 15.81 -8.22 2.88
CA ILE A 25 14.61 -7.37 2.82
C ILE A 25 13.99 -7.18 4.20
N TYR A 26 14.07 -8.19 5.08
CA TYR A 26 13.62 -8.08 6.47
C TYR A 26 14.51 -7.14 7.29
N GLN A 27 15.83 -7.25 7.18
CA GLN A 27 16.76 -6.31 7.84
C GLN A 27 16.51 -4.85 7.43
N PHE A 28 16.14 -4.60 6.17
CA PHE A 28 15.74 -3.26 5.75
C PHE A 28 14.37 -2.89 6.31
N ASP A 29 13.40 -3.81 6.28
CA ASP A 29 12.06 -3.59 6.81
C ASP A 29 12.09 -3.15 8.27
N GLN A 30 12.91 -3.80 9.11
CA GLN A 30 13.09 -3.44 10.52
C GLN A 30 13.63 -2.02 10.77
N LYS A 31 14.36 -1.43 9.82
CA LYS A 31 14.81 -0.04 9.91
C LYS A 31 13.67 0.96 9.69
N VAL A 32 12.63 0.55 8.95
CA VAL A 32 11.48 1.39 8.60
C VAL A 32 10.28 1.09 9.48
N PHE A 33 10.09 -0.19 9.83
CA PHE A 33 8.96 -0.71 10.61
C PHE A 33 9.47 -1.51 11.82
N PRO A 34 10.08 -0.86 12.82
CA PRO A 34 10.75 -1.53 13.93
C PRO A 34 9.80 -2.33 14.84
N ASN A 35 8.49 -2.06 14.79
CA ASN A 35 7.46 -2.73 15.58
C ASN A 35 6.89 -3.99 14.88
N SER A 36 7.32 -4.29 13.65
CA SER A 36 6.88 -5.48 12.93
C SER A 36 7.65 -6.71 13.39
N SER A 37 6.94 -7.81 13.64
CA SER A 37 7.57 -9.09 13.95
C SER A 37 8.11 -9.78 12.69
N LEU A 38 9.01 -10.75 12.90
CA LEU A 38 9.51 -11.61 11.83
C LEU A 38 8.37 -12.42 11.21
N GLU A 39 7.47 -12.93 12.05
CA GLU A 39 6.33 -13.76 11.64
C GLU A 39 5.39 -12.99 10.73
N GLU A 40 5.05 -11.76 11.08
CA GLU A 40 4.19 -10.89 10.27
C GLU A 40 4.83 -10.57 8.92
N PHE A 41 6.09 -10.16 8.91
CA PHE A 41 6.79 -9.87 7.66
C PHE A 41 6.94 -11.13 6.80
N LYS A 42 7.20 -12.29 7.44
CA LYS A 42 7.27 -13.59 6.76
C LYS A 42 5.92 -13.97 6.16
N ALA A 43 4.81 -13.81 6.90
CA ALA A 43 3.46 -14.05 6.41
C ALA A 43 3.12 -13.15 5.21
N PHE A 44 3.59 -11.90 5.22
CA PHE A 44 3.39 -10.96 4.12
C PHE A 44 4.19 -11.34 2.85
N VAL A 45 5.45 -11.76 2.99
CA VAL A 45 6.33 -12.11 1.86
C VAL A 45 6.05 -13.52 1.32
N TYR A 46 5.78 -14.47 2.20
CA TYR A 46 5.51 -15.88 1.85
C TYR A 46 4.01 -16.21 1.82
N ASP A 47 3.15 -15.20 1.70
CA ASP A 47 1.70 -15.44 1.59
C ASP A 47 1.43 -16.58 0.60
N PRO A 48 0.73 -17.66 1.03
CA PRO A 48 0.51 -18.84 0.21
C PRO A 48 -0.31 -18.56 -1.06
N ASP A 49 -1.19 -17.56 -1.00
CA ASP A 49 -2.02 -17.14 -2.13
C ASP A 49 -1.32 -16.11 -3.03
N ALA A 50 -0.13 -15.62 -2.64
CA ALA A 50 0.65 -14.74 -3.49
C ALA A 50 1.21 -15.50 -4.69
N ILE A 51 0.84 -15.06 -5.89
CA ILE A 51 1.31 -15.62 -7.18
C ILE A 51 2.56 -14.92 -7.72
N ALA A 52 2.90 -13.77 -7.19
CA ALA A 52 4.13 -13.04 -7.39
C ALA A 52 4.36 -12.11 -6.18
N VAL A 53 5.61 -11.84 -5.86
CA VAL A 53 5.98 -10.84 -4.84
C VAL A 53 7.08 -9.97 -5.42
N MET A 54 6.69 -8.79 -5.91
CA MET A 54 7.65 -7.85 -6.47
C MET A 54 8.37 -7.11 -5.34
N VAL A 55 9.69 -7.18 -5.34
CA VAL A 55 10.54 -6.41 -4.44
C VAL A 55 11.23 -5.33 -5.25
N ILE A 56 11.03 -4.08 -4.85
CA ILE A 56 11.65 -2.91 -5.44
C ILE A 56 12.56 -2.29 -4.39
N GLN A 57 13.85 -2.19 -4.68
CA GLN A 57 14.81 -1.53 -3.81
C GLN A 57 15.39 -0.30 -4.47
N TYR A 58 15.58 0.74 -3.68
CA TYR A 58 16.15 2.01 -4.10
C TYR A 58 17.53 2.15 -3.44
N HIS A 59 18.53 2.37 -4.27
CA HIS A 59 19.92 2.42 -3.83
C HIS A 59 20.48 3.85 -4.00
N ASP A 60 21.14 4.32 -2.96
CA ASP A 60 22.12 5.39 -3.05
C ASP A 60 23.52 4.77 -3.02
N ARG A 61 24.17 4.73 -4.18
CA ARG A 61 25.38 3.95 -4.40
C ARG A 61 25.15 2.47 -4.04
N ASP A 62 25.88 1.93 -3.08
CA ASP A 62 25.81 0.52 -2.65
C ASP A 62 24.82 0.30 -1.48
N GLN A 63 24.22 1.36 -0.96
CA GLN A 63 23.31 1.30 0.18
C GLN A 63 21.85 1.24 -0.25
N VAL A 64 21.10 0.26 0.24
CA VAL A 64 19.62 0.27 0.14
C VAL A 64 19.07 1.34 1.08
N VAL A 65 18.36 2.31 0.52
CA VAL A 65 17.79 3.47 1.24
C VAL A 65 16.27 3.52 1.20
N GLY A 66 15.67 2.68 0.35
CA GLY A 66 14.22 2.52 0.26
C GLY A 66 13.85 1.12 -0.24
N GLN A 67 12.67 0.65 0.14
CA GLN A 67 12.16 -0.65 -0.28
C GLN A 67 10.65 -0.59 -0.44
N ASN A 68 10.14 -1.36 -1.39
CA ASN A 68 8.71 -1.64 -1.53
C ASN A 68 8.53 -3.12 -1.83
N VAL A 69 7.81 -3.83 -0.99
CA VAL A 69 7.41 -5.23 -1.18
C VAL A 69 5.95 -5.27 -1.56
N ILE A 70 5.64 -5.87 -2.71
CA ILE A 70 4.33 -5.82 -3.35
C ILE A 70 3.87 -7.25 -3.68
N PRO A 71 3.16 -7.93 -2.78
CA PRO A 71 2.52 -9.20 -3.09
C PRO A 71 1.32 -9.01 -4.02
N PHE A 72 1.21 -9.87 -5.01
CA PHE A 72 0.03 -10.06 -5.86
C PHE A 72 -0.68 -11.33 -5.43
N ILE A 73 -1.77 -11.20 -4.73
CA ILE A 73 -2.52 -12.29 -4.09
C ILE A 73 -3.64 -12.71 -5.02
N LEU A 74 -3.79 -14.02 -5.26
CA LEU A 74 -4.92 -14.58 -5.98
C LEU A 74 -6.03 -14.91 -4.99
N ILE A 75 -7.16 -14.27 -5.12
CA ILE A 75 -8.37 -14.60 -4.36
C ILE A 75 -9.53 -14.88 -5.31
N HIS A 76 -10.60 -15.49 -4.79
CA HIS A 76 -11.81 -15.75 -5.55
C HIS A 76 -12.97 -14.95 -4.95
N TYR A 77 -13.70 -14.25 -5.80
CA TYR A 77 -14.91 -13.55 -5.46
C TYR A 77 -16.03 -13.99 -6.40
N ASN A 78 -17.12 -14.54 -5.85
CA ASN A 78 -18.18 -15.19 -6.63
C ASN A 78 -17.63 -16.21 -7.66
N GLU A 79 -16.73 -17.06 -7.19
CA GLU A 79 -16.05 -18.12 -7.99
C GLU A 79 -15.13 -17.57 -9.11
N GLN A 80 -15.03 -16.26 -9.27
CA GLN A 80 -14.16 -15.64 -10.27
C GLN A 80 -12.81 -15.27 -9.65
N PRO A 81 -11.70 -15.60 -10.33
CA PRO A 81 -10.36 -15.22 -9.85
C PRO A 81 -10.17 -13.71 -9.97
N MET A 82 -9.53 -13.12 -8.96
CA MET A 82 -9.06 -11.74 -8.99
C MET A 82 -7.68 -11.63 -8.37
N HIS A 83 -6.91 -10.67 -8.81
CA HIS A 83 -5.66 -10.30 -8.17
C HIS A 83 -5.91 -9.14 -7.20
N VAL A 84 -5.43 -9.29 -5.98
CA VAL A 84 -5.35 -8.20 -5.01
C VAL A 84 -3.89 -7.88 -4.77
N VAL A 85 -3.54 -6.61 -4.84
CA VAL A 85 -2.20 -6.12 -4.56
C VAL A 85 -2.19 -5.30 -3.29
N ASN A 86 -1.24 -5.58 -2.44
CA ASN A 86 -0.89 -4.79 -1.28
C ASN A 86 0.53 -4.23 -1.47
N SER A 87 0.94 -3.27 -0.66
CA SER A 87 2.24 -2.63 -0.77
C SER A 87 2.75 -2.26 0.62
N ARG A 88 3.94 -2.75 0.95
CA ARG A 88 4.66 -2.38 2.16
C ARG A 88 5.92 -1.64 1.76
N ALA A 89 5.86 -0.32 1.88
CA ALA A 89 6.85 0.59 1.32
C ALA A 89 7.39 1.58 2.35
N GLY A 90 8.70 1.80 2.35
CA GLY A 90 9.32 2.81 3.17
C GLY A 90 10.71 3.19 2.72
N PHE A 91 11.15 4.35 3.19
CA PHE A 91 12.49 4.90 3.03
C PHE A 91 13.11 5.18 4.40
N LEU A 92 14.43 5.13 4.47
CA LEU A 92 15.14 5.69 5.61
C LEU A 92 14.76 7.17 5.78
N SER A 93 14.80 7.67 7.01
CA SER A 93 14.27 8.99 7.38
C SER A 93 14.79 10.15 6.51
N GLU A 94 16.06 10.12 6.17
CA GLU A 94 16.73 11.12 5.35
C GLU A 94 16.32 11.10 3.88
N TYR A 95 15.72 9.99 3.41
CA TYR A 95 15.28 9.80 2.02
C TYR A 95 13.76 9.89 1.80
N GLN A 96 12.98 10.06 2.85
CA GLN A 96 11.49 10.04 2.78
C GLN A 96 10.87 11.10 1.86
N LYS A 97 11.59 12.19 1.56
CA LYS A 97 11.09 13.26 0.69
C LYS A 97 11.01 12.90 -0.79
N GLN A 98 11.62 11.79 -1.22
CA GLN A 98 11.75 11.45 -2.64
C GLN A 98 10.51 10.79 -3.25
N ASN A 99 9.64 10.20 -2.43
CA ASN A 99 8.33 9.60 -2.79
C ASN A 99 8.32 8.75 -4.07
N LEU A 100 9.37 7.96 -4.30
CA LEU A 100 9.53 7.13 -5.50
C LEU A 100 8.68 5.85 -5.46
N THR A 101 8.15 5.47 -4.29
CA THR A 101 7.40 4.21 -4.13
C THR A 101 6.13 4.17 -4.95
N ILE A 102 5.42 5.31 -5.11
CA ILE A 102 4.16 5.36 -5.86
C ILE A 102 4.37 5.10 -7.36
N PRO A 103 5.27 5.81 -8.08
CA PRO A 103 5.52 5.53 -9.50
C PRO A 103 5.94 4.10 -9.77
N SER A 104 6.83 3.55 -8.95
CA SER A 104 7.33 2.18 -9.12
C SER A 104 6.25 1.13 -8.84
N ALA A 105 5.43 1.33 -7.80
CA ALA A 105 4.28 0.47 -7.53
C ALA A 105 3.26 0.51 -8.69
N VAL A 106 2.93 1.69 -9.20
CA VAL A 106 2.04 1.85 -10.36
C VAL A 106 2.59 1.11 -11.57
N LYS A 107 3.89 1.21 -11.85
CA LYS A 107 4.54 0.47 -12.95
C LYS A 107 4.43 -1.05 -12.76
N ALA A 108 4.65 -1.56 -11.54
CA ALA A 108 4.49 -2.99 -11.23
C ALA A 108 3.04 -3.47 -11.44
N MET A 109 2.06 -2.69 -10.97
CA MET A 109 0.64 -2.97 -11.13
C MET A 109 0.20 -2.93 -12.61
N LEU A 110 0.67 -1.95 -13.39
CA LEU A 110 0.41 -1.86 -14.83
C LEU A 110 0.99 -3.07 -15.58
N ASN A 111 2.23 -3.45 -15.29
CA ASN A 111 2.85 -4.63 -15.89
C ASN A 111 2.06 -5.90 -15.57
N ARG A 112 1.55 -6.05 -14.34
CA ARG A 112 0.70 -7.17 -13.95
C ARG A 112 -0.63 -7.15 -14.72
N ARG A 113 -1.27 -5.99 -14.83
CA ARG A 113 -2.52 -5.82 -15.56
C ARG A 113 -2.38 -6.16 -17.06
N LEU A 114 -1.29 -5.75 -17.67
CA LEU A 114 -0.99 -6.06 -19.08
C LEU A 114 -0.76 -7.56 -19.33
N LYS A 115 -0.09 -8.24 -18.38
CA LYS A 115 0.13 -9.70 -18.46
C LYS A 115 -1.14 -10.52 -18.23
N ASN A 116 -2.14 -9.96 -17.52
CA ASN A 116 -3.37 -10.64 -17.14
C ASN A 116 -4.59 -9.74 -17.40
N PRO A 117 -4.90 -9.43 -18.66
CA PRO A 117 -5.88 -8.38 -19.01
C PRO A 117 -7.32 -8.76 -18.63
N PHE A 118 -7.62 -10.04 -18.46
CA PHE A 118 -8.96 -10.54 -18.14
C PHE A 118 -9.20 -10.78 -16.65
N ILE A 119 -8.14 -10.78 -15.83
CA ILE A 119 -8.27 -10.96 -14.38
C ILE A 119 -8.39 -9.58 -13.72
N PRO A 120 -9.47 -9.29 -12.97
CA PRO A 120 -9.58 -8.03 -12.25
C PRO A 120 -8.39 -7.82 -11.31
N LEU A 121 -7.88 -6.59 -11.25
CA LEU A 121 -6.81 -6.19 -10.34
C LEU A 121 -7.33 -5.16 -9.35
N TRP A 122 -7.13 -5.43 -8.08
CA TRP A 122 -7.53 -4.58 -6.97
C TRP A 122 -6.32 -4.13 -6.17
N PHE A 123 -6.31 -2.89 -5.75
CA PHE A 123 -5.32 -2.35 -4.82
C PHE A 123 -5.96 -2.21 -3.45
N VAL A 124 -5.42 -2.91 -2.46
CA VAL A 124 -5.87 -2.83 -1.06
C VAL A 124 -4.66 -2.52 -0.19
N ILE A 125 -4.71 -1.40 0.52
CA ILE A 125 -3.60 -0.91 1.32
C ILE A 125 -4.10 -0.22 2.60
N SER A 126 -3.35 -0.36 3.69
CA SER A 126 -3.56 0.40 4.91
C SER A 126 -2.72 1.67 4.88
N ILE A 127 -3.35 2.83 4.96
CA ILE A 127 -2.70 4.14 4.91
C ILE A 127 -2.79 4.78 6.30
N ASN A 128 -1.65 5.08 6.90
CA ASN A 128 -1.52 5.73 8.22
C ASN A 128 -1.09 7.20 8.15
N GLN A 129 -1.16 7.81 6.96
CA GLN A 129 -0.80 9.21 6.77
C GLN A 129 -1.95 9.99 6.12
N PRO A 130 -2.53 11.00 6.81
CA PRO A 130 -3.63 11.82 6.26
C PRO A 130 -3.30 12.41 4.88
N LYS A 131 -2.06 12.86 4.69
CA LYS A 131 -1.57 13.44 3.43
C LYS A 131 -1.60 12.42 2.28
N ILE A 132 -1.20 11.18 2.53
CA ILE A 132 -1.20 10.12 1.51
C ILE A 132 -2.62 9.68 1.19
N TYR A 133 -3.47 9.53 2.22
CA TYR A 133 -4.88 9.25 2.01
C TYR A 133 -5.56 10.35 1.15
N SER A 134 -5.38 11.62 1.52
CA SER A 134 -5.92 12.76 0.76
C SER A 134 -5.38 12.80 -0.67
N LEU A 135 -4.09 12.45 -0.88
CA LEU A 135 -3.51 12.38 -2.21
C LEU A 135 -4.27 11.41 -3.11
N PHE A 136 -4.54 10.19 -2.65
CA PHE A 136 -5.26 9.19 -3.45
C PHE A 136 -6.76 9.51 -3.55
N ALA A 137 -7.41 9.81 -2.44
CA ALA A 137 -8.84 10.09 -2.40
C ALA A 137 -9.22 11.31 -3.24
N SER A 138 -8.38 12.35 -3.30
CA SER A 138 -8.63 13.54 -4.10
C SER A 138 -8.30 13.38 -5.59
N ARG A 139 -7.70 12.28 -6.02
CA ARG A 139 -7.28 12.08 -7.42
C ARG A 139 -7.88 10.86 -8.10
N SER A 140 -8.51 9.97 -7.33
CA SER A 140 -9.19 8.80 -7.87
C SER A 140 -10.63 8.74 -7.38
N LYS A 141 -11.60 8.74 -8.29
CA LYS A 141 -13.03 8.62 -7.96
C LYS A 141 -13.39 7.24 -7.38
N ASN A 142 -12.58 6.24 -7.71
CA ASN A 142 -12.80 4.84 -7.34
C ASN A 142 -11.94 4.39 -6.15
N PHE A 143 -11.40 5.33 -5.38
CA PHE A 143 -10.65 5.07 -4.16
C PHE A 143 -11.57 5.19 -2.93
N TYR A 144 -11.70 4.11 -2.16
CA TYR A 144 -12.59 4.00 -1.00
C TYR A 144 -11.83 3.53 0.26
N PRO A 145 -12.35 3.82 1.50
CA PRO A 145 -13.53 4.65 1.76
C PRO A 145 -13.32 6.08 1.30
N ARG A 146 -14.41 6.82 1.05
CA ARG A 146 -14.37 8.18 0.53
C ARG A 146 -15.47 9.03 1.16
N VAL A 147 -15.13 10.26 1.55
CA VAL A 147 -16.06 11.21 2.13
C VAL A 147 -17.27 11.45 1.20
N GLY A 148 -18.49 11.40 1.76
CA GLY A 148 -19.72 11.70 1.05
C GLY A 148 -20.11 10.70 -0.06
N LYS A 149 -19.45 9.53 -0.12
CA LYS A 149 -19.76 8.49 -1.12
C LYS A 149 -19.99 7.15 -0.43
N ILE A 150 -21.06 6.49 -0.83
CA ILE A 150 -21.32 5.10 -0.43
C ILE A 150 -20.39 4.20 -1.22
N MET A 151 -19.69 3.31 -0.53
CA MET A 151 -18.84 2.31 -1.15
C MET A 151 -19.69 1.33 -1.95
N PRO A 152 -19.38 1.06 -3.24
CA PRO A 152 -20.10 0.05 -4.02
C PRO A 152 -20.00 -1.33 -3.34
N LYS A 153 -21.06 -2.14 -3.47
CA LYS A 153 -21.15 -3.47 -2.84
C LYS A 153 -19.93 -4.35 -3.15
N GLU A 154 -19.52 -4.43 -4.41
CA GLU A 154 -18.36 -5.22 -4.83
C GLU A 154 -17.07 -4.79 -4.09
N TYR A 155 -16.84 -3.48 -3.92
CA TYR A 155 -15.69 -2.93 -3.18
C TYR A 155 -15.73 -3.32 -1.71
N HIS A 156 -16.92 -3.21 -1.10
CA HIS A 156 -17.11 -3.55 0.30
C HIS A 156 -16.84 -5.03 0.56
N GLU A 157 -17.37 -5.91 -0.29
CA GLU A 157 -17.20 -7.37 -0.16
C GLU A 157 -15.73 -7.78 -0.37
N VAL A 158 -15.04 -7.23 -1.37
CA VAL A 158 -13.60 -7.49 -1.57
C VAL A 158 -12.77 -6.96 -0.38
N LEU A 159 -13.12 -5.77 0.14
CA LEU A 159 -12.44 -5.23 1.32
C LEU A 159 -12.66 -6.11 2.56
N GLN A 160 -13.88 -6.66 2.74
CA GLN A 160 -14.17 -7.60 3.82
C GLN A 160 -13.40 -8.91 3.68
N LEU A 161 -13.29 -9.47 2.48
CA LEU A 161 -12.47 -10.66 2.22
C LEU A 161 -11.01 -10.43 2.58
N MET A 162 -10.47 -9.25 2.27
CA MET A 162 -9.10 -8.90 2.64
C MET A 162 -8.96 -8.64 4.14
N ALA A 163 -9.92 -7.97 4.76
CA ALA A 163 -9.92 -7.73 6.20
C ALA A 163 -9.97 -9.04 7.00
N ALA A 164 -10.73 -10.03 6.55
CA ALA A 164 -10.83 -11.32 7.21
C ALA A 164 -9.52 -12.15 7.21
N ARG A 165 -8.53 -11.77 6.40
CA ARG A 165 -7.21 -12.43 6.37
C ARG A 165 -6.30 -12.02 7.54
N TYR A 166 -6.62 -10.90 8.19
CA TYR A 166 -5.77 -10.28 9.21
C TYR A 166 -6.59 -10.02 10.48
N PRO A 167 -6.38 -10.80 11.54
CA PRO A 167 -7.20 -10.73 12.77
C PRO A 167 -7.07 -9.39 13.51
N GLU A 168 -5.99 -8.65 13.27
CA GLU A 168 -5.72 -7.34 13.86
C GLU A 168 -6.54 -6.20 13.23
N ILE A 169 -7.23 -6.44 12.11
CA ILE A 169 -8.06 -5.43 11.47
C ILE A 169 -9.35 -5.20 12.27
N GLN A 170 -9.64 -3.93 12.54
CA GLN A 170 -10.82 -3.50 13.29
C GLN A 170 -11.80 -2.75 12.38
N LYS A 171 -13.09 -3.08 12.49
CA LYS A 171 -14.16 -2.29 11.86
C LYS A 171 -14.49 -1.09 12.75
N ARG A 172 -14.33 0.14 12.24
CA ARG A 172 -14.65 1.39 12.96
C ARG A 172 -16.06 1.90 12.65
N SER A 173 -16.48 1.75 11.39
CA SER A 173 -17.84 2.09 10.96
C SER A 173 -18.17 1.30 9.68
N GLU A 174 -19.36 1.52 9.10
CA GLU A 174 -19.72 0.84 7.86
C GLU A 174 -18.76 1.20 6.72
N GLY A 175 -18.13 0.18 6.13
CA GLY A 175 -17.15 0.34 5.07
C GLY A 175 -15.80 0.95 5.50
N VAL A 176 -15.56 1.16 6.80
CA VAL A 176 -14.30 1.69 7.32
C VAL A 176 -13.64 0.67 8.25
N TYR A 177 -12.50 0.16 7.81
CA TYR A 177 -11.63 -0.72 8.56
C TYR A 177 -10.32 -0.01 8.84
N VAL A 178 -9.75 -0.26 10.02
CA VAL A 178 -8.41 0.22 10.39
C VAL A 178 -7.51 -0.94 10.71
N HIS A 179 -6.25 -0.75 10.43
CA HIS A 179 -5.19 -1.75 10.59
C HIS A 179 -3.96 -1.11 11.23
N GLU A 180 -3.35 -1.79 12.18
CA GLU A 180 -2.07 -1.38 12.71
C GLU A 180 -0.98 -1.65 11.67
N THR A 181 -0.32 -0.60 11.20
CA THR A 181 0.66 -0.69 10.10
C THR A 181 2.09 -0.97 10.58
N HIS A 182 2.28 -1.23 11.88
CA HIS A 182 3.58 -1.44 12.54
C HIS A 182 4.60 -0.30 12.30
N SER A 183 4.13 0.84 11.82
CA SER A 183 4.94 2.04 11.75
C SER A 183 5.26 2.53 13.16
N PRO A 184 6.47 3.07 13.38
CA PRO A 184 6.80 3.62 14.70
C PRO A 184 5.83 4.75 15.06
N ALA A 185 5.44 4.78 16.34
CA ALA A 185 4.67 5.90 16.89
C ALA A 185 5.41 7.22 16.64
N ARG A 186 4.67 8.27 16.29
CA ARG A 186 5.28 9.57 16.01
C ARG A 186 5.49 10.34 17.30
N SER A 187 6.68 10.94 17.44
CA SER A 187 6.93 11.86 18.55
C SER A 187 6.08 13.12 18.43
N PHE A 188 5.85 13.82 19.54
CA PHE A 188 5.14 15.09 19.55
C PHE A 188 5.79 16.10 18.60
N GLU A 189 7.11 16.16 18.54
CA GLU A 189 7.84 17.03 17.60
C GLU A 189 7.54 16.69 16.14
N GLN A 190 7.54 15.40 15.78
CA GLN A 190 7.17 14.95 14.44
C GLN A 190 5.73 15.34 14.09
N LEU A 191 4.78 15.24 15.05
CA LEU A 191 3.39 15.64 14.85
C LEU A 191 3.24 17.14 14.61
N MET A 192 3.96 17.95 15.37
CA MET A 192 3.96 19.42 15.21
C MET A 192 4.47 19.87 13.83
N HIS A 193 5.36 19.09 13.21
CA HIS A 193 5.88 19.38 11.88
C HIS A 193 5.08 18.72 10.73
N LEU A 194 4.07 17.89 11.05
CA LEU A 194 3.21 17.31 10.04
C LEU A 194 2.33 18.36 9.38
N ARG A 195 2.55 18.59 8.10
CA ARG A 195 1.64 19.40 7.27
C ARG A 195 0.47 18.54 6.82
N ILE A 196 -0.60 18.50 7.60
CA ILE A 196 -1.84 17.84 7.22
C ILE A 196 -2.60 18.77 6.27
N PRO A 197 -3.01 18.32 5.08
CA PRO A 197 -3.83 19.13 4.19
C PRO A 197 -5.15 19.53 4.85
N GLN A 198 -5.54 20.80 4.70
CA GLN A 198 -6.82 21.32 5.16
C GLN A 198 -7.90 21.03 4.11
N ASP A 199 -8.29 19.75 3.98
CA ASP A 199 -9.30 19.32 3.02
C ASP A 199 -10.24 18.26 3.61
N VAL A 200 -11.36 18.02 2.91
CA VAL A 200 -12.41 17.09 3.35
C VAL A 200 -11.92 15.65 3.52
N HIS A 201 -10.92 15.24 2.72
CA HIS A 201 -10.38 13.89 2.79
C HIS A 201 -9.49 13.70 4.02
N SER A 202 -8.63 14.69 4.32
CA SER A 202 -7.83 14.67 5.54
C SER A 202 -8.70 14.69 6.79
N ASN A 203 -9.78 15.50 6.80
CA ASN A 203 -10.73 15.52 7.91
C ASN A 203 -11.44 14.19 8.08
N PHE A 204 -11.88 13.57 6.97
CA PHE A 204 -12.44 12.22 6.99
C PHE A 204 -11.45 11.20 7.59
N PHE A 205 -10.19 11.25 7.16
CA PHE A 205 -9.16 10.36 7.68
C PHE A 205 -9.00 10.54 9.20
N LEU A 206 -8.86 11.77 9.69
CA LEU A 206 -8.67 12.07 11.10
C LEU A 206 -9.87 11.68 11.96
N GLN A 207 -11.08 11.75 11.40
CA GLN A 207 -12.31 11.31 12.08
C GLN A 207 -12.32 9.78 12.31
N HIS A 208 -11.81 8.99 11.33
CA HIS A 208 -11.88 7.53 11.36
C HIS A 208 -10.61 6.84 11.88
N ALA A 209 -9.45 7.52 11.81
CA ALA A 209 -8.19 7.06 12.38
C ALA A 209 -7.52 8.18 13.20
N PRO A 210 -8.14 8.61 14.32
CA PRO A 210 -7.55 9.64 15.18
C PRO A 210 -6.24 9.18 15.81
N ASP A 211 -6.03 7.88 15.94
CA ASP A 211 -4.87 7.16 16.47
C ASP A 211 -3.80 6.83 15.41
N TYR A 212 -3.84 7.50 14.25
CA TYR A 212 -2.85 7.31 13.18
C TYR A 212 -1.39 7.58 13.62
N PHE A 213 -1.21 8.39 14.65
CA PHE A 213 0.10 8.69 15.22
C PHE A 213 0.71 7.48 15.95
N ASP A 214 -0.11 6.53 16.38
CA ASP A 214 0.32 5.25 16.98
C ASP A 214 0.48 4.14 15.92
N GLY A 215 0.44 4.49 14.63
CA GLY A 215 0.63 3.55 13.54
C GLY A 215 -0.66 3.01 12.93
N TRP A 216 -1.84 3.38 13.44
CA TRP A 216 -3.10 2.96 12.86
C TRP A 216 -3.37 3.64 11.50
N GLY A 217 -3.86 2.86 10.55
CA GLY A 217 -4.18 3.34 9.22
C GLY A 217 -5.56 2.89 8.74
N ILE A 218 -6.16 3.67 7.84
CA ILE A 218 -7.40 3.28 7.17
C ILE A 218 -7.07 2.28 6.05
N MET A 219 -7.77 1.16 6.05
CA MET A 219 -7.72 0.18 4.97
C MET A 219 -8.49 0.71 3.76
N CYS A 220 -7.80 0.91 2.67
CA CYS A 220 -8.30 1.53 1.46
C CYS A 220 -8.34 0.53 0.31
N ILE A 221 -9.30 0.71 -0.62
CA ILE A 221 -9.47 -0.16 -1.77
C ILE A 221 -9.72 0.64 -3.05
N CYS A 222 -9.14 0.16 -4.16
CA CYS A 222 -9.35 0.72 -5.49
C CYS A 222 -9.32 -0.40 -6.54
N LYS A 223 -10.30 -0.45 -7.45
CA LYS A 223 -10.25 -1.35 -8.60
C LYS A 223 -9.37 -0.73 -9.68
N LEU A 224 -8.34 -1.46 -10.08
CA LEU A 224 -7.34 -0.99 -11.05
C LEU A 224 -7.72 -1.44 -12.48
N ASP A 225 -8.88 -1.00 -12.96
CA ASP A 225 -9.22 -1.13 -14.37
C ASP A 225 -8.51 -0.07 -15.23
N GLY A 226 -8.54 -0.25 -16.56
CA GLY A 226 -7.83 0.64 -17.49
C GLY A 226 -8.27 2.11 -17.36
N LYS A 227 -9.57 2.35 -17.10
CA LYS A 227 -10.12 3.69 -16.92
C LYS A 227 -9.60 4.32 -15.62
N THR A 228 -9.71 3.62 -14.49
CA THR A 228 -9.23 4.10 -13.19
C THR A 228 -7.72 4.39 -13.21
N LEU A 229 -6.93 3.49 -13.81
CA LEU A 229 -5.48 3.67 -13.92
C LEU A 229 -5.13 4.91 -14.76
N SER A 230 -5.75 5.08 -15.93
CA SER A 230 -5.48 6.22 -16.82
C SER A 230 -5.93 7.55 -16.20
N GLU A 231 -7.14 7.60 -15.64
CA GLU A 231 -7.66 8.81 -14.96
C GLU A 231 -6.82 9.19 -13.74
N THR A 232 -6.49 8.22 -12.88
CA THR A 232 -5.70 8.48 -11.68
C THR A 232 -4.27 8.93 -12.04
N ALA A 233 -3.62 8.26 -13.00
CA ALA A 233 -2.29 8.65 -13.47
C ALA A 233 -2.29 10.07 -14.05
N LEU A 234 -3.28 10.40 -14.86
CA LEU A 234 -3.43 11.73 -15.44
C LEU A 234 -3.67 12.80 -14.37
N ASN A 235 -4.55 12.52 -13.39
CA ASN A 235 -4.85 13.44 -12.30
C ASN A 235 -3.63 13.67 -11.38
N LEU A 236 -2.82 12.61 -11.14
CA LEU A 236 -1.56 12.74 -10.41
C LEU A 236 -0.55 13.59 -11.19
N ALA A 237 -0.36 13.31 -12.49
CA ALA A 237 0.59 14.04 -13.34
C ALA A 237 0.23 15.53 -13.47
N LEU A 238 -1.06 15.84 -13.63
CA LEU A 238 -1.55 17.21 -13.79
C LEU A 238 -1.86 17.90 -12.44
N ASN A 239 -1.60 17.24 -11.31
CA ASN A 239 -1.99 17.69 -9.96
C ASN A 239 -3.48 18.09 -9.87
N ARG A 240 -4.34 17.41 -10.63
CA ARG A 240 -5.78 17.68 -10.70
C ARG A 240 -6.53 16.90 -9.63
N LYS A 241 -7.36 17.59 -8.85
CA LYS A 241 -8.29 16.96 -7.91
C LYS A 241 -9.59 16.57 -8.63
N VAL A 242 -10.22 15.49 -8.15
CA VAL A 242 -11.55 15.02 -8.57
C VAL A 242 -12.46 15.00 -7.35
N ASP A 243 -13.61 15.59 -7.48
CA ASP A 243 -14.63 15.65 -6.43
C ASP A 243 -15.58 14.44 -6.51
#